data_1b8a5d2a6752cb9c458a924e5aa99820
#
_entry.id   1b8a5d2a6752cb9c458a924e5aa99820
#
_cell.length_a   1.000
_cell.length_b   1.000
_cell.length_c   1.000
_cell.angle_alpha   90.00
_cell.angle_beta   90.00
_cell.angle_gamma   90.00
#
_symmetry.space_group_name_H-M   'P 1'
#
loop_
_entity.id
_entity.type
_entity.pdbx_description
1 polymer ?
#
loop_
_entity_poly.entity_id
_entity_poly.type
_entity_poly.pdbx_seq_one_letter_code
_entity_poly.pdbx_strand_id
1 'polypeptide(L)'
;MGIADHPAPSSNRVPELGAIDAATFRTEVASGHVPVLLRGQVAQWRAVEKAKEGDRAIAEYLAGFGGGKPLEVLIGPPEIGGRFFYRDDMQGFNFQRQHVPLPNLMGELLKLAEQDVEAPHAIYANAAAAPEHLPGWAEANPLDLPPADAVPRLWIGNATQVATHFDASPNLAVCVAGRRRFTLFPPEQVANLYLGPLDNTLAGPPNSMVDPDAPDLERYPRFSEALAHAQVAELEPGDALFIPSIWWHHVRAFDRLNVLVNYWWAYDSSATPFLALVHALMSVRDLPPEQKLAWRAWFDHLVFGDEADQAAAHLPAHAQGVMGPPSRERTEKIRHYLLMTLSGRG
;
A
#
# COMPACT_ATOMS: atom_id res chain seq x y z
N MET A 1 -5.19 28.06 11.13
CA MET A 1 -6.14 27.06 11.70
C MET A 1 -5.49 25.72 11.48
N GLY A 2 -4.88 25.12 12.53
CA GLY A 2 -4.22 23.83 12.40
C GLY A 2 -5.18 22.81 11.77
N ILE A 3 -4.67 21.86 10.99
CA ILE A 3 -5.45 20.75 10.40
C ILE A 3 -6.26 20.15 11.54
N ALA A 4 -7.58 20.34 11.52
CA ALA A 4 -8.46 19.88 12.58
C ALA A 4 -8.25 18.37 12.77
N ASP A 5 -8.05 17.97 14.02
CA ASP A 5 -7.95 16.56 14.41
C ASP A 5 -9.37 15.97 14.25
N HIS A 6 -9.70 15.56 13.01
CA HIS A 6 -10.99 14.90 12.76
C HIS A 6 -11.00 13.58 13.53
N PRO A 7 -12.05 13.31 14.31
CA PRO A 7 -12.15 12.04 15.03
C PRO A 7 -12.08 10.87 14.04
N ALA A 8 -11.52 9.75 14.49
CA ALA A 8 -11.44 8.56 13.67
C ALA A 8 -12.84 8.15 13.18
N PRO A 9 -13.02 7.82 11.90
CA PRO A 9 -14.32 7.53 11.30
C PRO A 9 -15.00 6.25 11.84
N SER A 10 -14.29 5.44 12.63
CA SER A 10 -14.77 4.19 13.19
C SER A 10 -14.32 4.00 14.64
N SER A 11 -15.15 3.36 15.46
CA SER A 11 -14.78 2.89 16.81
C SER A 11 -13.97 1.60 16.79
N ASN A 12 -13.89 0.90 15.67
CA ASN A 12 -13.16 -0.35 15.54
C ASN A 12 -11.67 -0.08 15.43
N ARG A 13 -10.90 -0.59 16.37
CA ARG A 13 -9.44 -0.49 16.32
C ARG A 13 -8.84 -1.77 15.79
N VAL A 14 -7.73 -1.64 15.06
CA VAL A 14 -6.88 -2.77 14.69
C VAL A 14 -6.37 -3.45 15.96
N PRO A 15 -6.34 -4.80 16.03
CA PRO A 15 -5.70 -5.51 17.14
C PRO A 15 -4.27 -5.07 17.37
N GLU A 16 -3.89 -4.89 18.63
CA GLU A 16 -2.56 -4.40 19.02
C GLU A 16 -1.78 -5.49 19.77
N LEU A 17 -0.50 -5.62 19.43
CA LEU A 17 0.48 -6.43 20.15
C LEU A 17 1.67 -5.54 20.56
N GLY A 18 2.45 -5.97 21.52
CA GLY A 18 3.79 -5.41 21.79
C GLY A 18 4.79 -5.81 20.68
N ALA A 19 6.06 -5.49 20.87
CA ALA A 19 7.12 -5.94 19.97
C ALA A 19 7.23 -7.47 20.00
N ILE A 20 7.38 -8.09 18.82
CA ILE A 20 7.44 -9.54 18.63
C ILE A 20 8.66 -9.91 17.80
N ASP A 21 9.06 -11.18 17.86
CA ASP A 21 10.12 -11.72 17.02
C ASP A 21 9.63 -12.21 15.65
N ALA A 22 10.58 -12.54 14.78
CA ALA A 22 10.28 -12.99 13.42
C ALA A 22 9.53 -14.34 13.36
N ALA A 23 9.67 -15.20 14.35
CA ALA A 23 8.95 -16.49 14.39
C ALA A 23 7.47 -16.24 14.71
N THR A 24 7.19 -15.51 15.76
CA THR A 24 5.82 -15.09 16.15
C THR A 24 5.15 -14.31 15.03
N PHE A 25 5.87 -13.38 14.39
CA PHE A 25 5.34 -12.63 13.25
C PHE A 25 4.85 -13.56 12.14
N ARG A 26 5.66 -14.52 11.73
CA ARG A 26 5.30 -15.45 10.64
C ARG A 26 4.15 -16.37 11.00
N THR A 27 4.13 -16.90 12.23
CA THR A 27 3.17 -17.94 12.62
C THR A 27 1.84 -17.40 13.12
N GLU A 28 1.81 -16.21 13.72
CA GLU A 28 0.61 -15.69 14.38
C GLU A 28 0.05 -14.43 13.70
N VAL A 29 0.91 -13.59 13.08
CA VAL A 29 0.46 -12.34 12.47
C VAL A 29 0.28 -12.49 10.97
N ALA A 30 1.34 -12.86 10.24
CA ALA A 30 1.30 -12.90 8.78
C ALA A 30 0.36 -14.00 8.23
N SER A 31 0.16 -15.09 8.98
CA SER A 31 -0.76 -16.18 8.62
C SER A 31 -2.24 -15.83 8.86
N GLY A 32 -2.53 -14.83 9.70
CA GLY A 32 -3.89 -14.50 10.12
C GLY A 32 -4.70 -13.70 9.07
N HIS A 33 -4.05 -13.16 8.05
CA HIS A 33 -4.67 -12.34 6.99
C HIS A 33 -5.55 -11.18 7.50
N VAL A 34 -5.25 -10.66 8.69
CA VAL A 34 -5.90 -9.47 9.29
C VAL A 34 -4.84 -8.45 9.68
N PRO A 35 -5.15 -7.14 9.64
CA PRO A 35 -4.22 -6.11 10.09
C PRO A 35 -3.89 -6.26 11.58
N VAL A 36 -2.62 -6.02 11.95
CA VAL A 36 -2.15 -6.05 13.34
C VAL A 36 -1.16 -4.92 13.57
N LEU A 37 -1.37 -4.15 14.63
CA LEU A 37 -0.47 -3.07 15.05
C LEU A 37 0.53 -3.59 16.08
N LEU A 38 1.83 -3.43 15.79
CA LEU A 38 2.95 -3.87 16.64
C LEU A 38 3.56 -2.63 17.32
N ARG A 39 3.23 -2.44 18.60
CA ARG A 39 3.67 -1.29 19.39
C ARG A 39 5.15 -1.36 19.71
N GLY A 40 5.87 -0.29 19.42
CA GLY A 40 7.28 -0.15 19.75
C GLY A 40 8.21 -1.13 19.05
N GLN A 41 7.78 -1.76 17.94
CA GLN A 41 8.51 -2.81 17.23
C GLN A 41 9.94 -2.42 16.85
N VAL A 42 10.15 -1.13 16.53
CA VAL A 42 11.47 -0.58 16.17
C VAL A 42 11.85 0.63 17.02
N ALA A 43 11.37 0.67 18.27
CA ALA A 43 11.65 1.79 19.17
C ALA A 43 13.15 2.07 19.39
N GLN A 44 14.01 1.05 19.17
CA GLN A 44 15.46 1.07 19.29
C GLN A 44 16.18 1.54 17.99
N TRP A 45 15.46 1.76 16.89
CA TRP A 45 16.10 2.26 15.66
C TRP A 45 16.72 3.64 15.87
N ARG A 46 17.93 3.81 15.33
CA ARG A 46 18.60 5.11 15.39
C ARG A 46 17.76 6.23 14.76
N ALA A 47 17.04 5.91 13.70
CA ALA A 47 16.12 6.85 13.05
C ALA A 47 15.00 7.29 14.00
N VAL A 48 14.42 6.35 14.78
CA VAL A 48 13.36 6.64 15.75
C VAL A 48 13.89 7.46 16.93
N GLU A 49 15.09 7.16 17.42
CA GLU A 49 15.75 7.99 18.45
C GLU A 49 15.92 9.42 17.94
N LYS A 50 16.40 9.60 16.72
CA LYS A 50 16.55 10.93 16.10
C LYS A 50 15.21 11.64 15.90
N ALA A 51 14.16 10.93 15.54
CA ALA A 51 12.82 11.51 15.45
C ALA A 51 12.32 12.03 16.81
N LYS A 52 12.62 11.33 17.91
CA LYS A 52 12.29 11.77 19.27
C LYS A 52 13.09 13.00 19.72
N GLU A 53 14.31 13.21 19.20
CA GLU A 53 15.10 14.40 19.44
C GLU A 53 14.50 15.65 18.75
N GLY A 54 13.72 15.47 17.67
CA GLY A 54 13.00 16.52 16.92
C GLY A 54 13.25 16.52 15.43
N ASP A 55 12.48 17.35 14.71
CA ASP A 55 12.48 17.39 13.24
C ASP A 55 13.86 17.64 12.63
N ARG A 56 14.66 18.54 13.23
CA ARG A 56 16.02 18.83 12.77
C ARG A 56 16.92 17.60 12.90
N ALA A 57 16.87 16.88 14.00
CA ALA A 57 17.74 15.74 14.25
C ALA A 57 17.45 14.58 13.27
N ILE A 58 16.16 14.29 13.01
CA ILE A 58 15.82 13.25 12.03
C ILE A 58 16.11 13.71 10.60
N ALA A 59 15.89 14.97 10.25
CA ALA A 59 16.22 15.49 8.92
C ALA A 59 17.73 15.42 8.62
N GLU A 60 18.57 15.80 9.58
CA GLU A 60 20.04 15.70 9.47
C GLU A 60 20.50 14.23 9.39
N TYR A 61 19.90 13.35 10.19
CA TYR A 61 20.19 11.91 10.14
C TYR A 61 19.87 11.31 8.76
N LEU A 62 18.69 11.62 8.20
CA LEU A 62 18.31 11.16 6.86
C LEU A 62 19.21 11.76 5.76
N ALA A 63 19.50 13.05 5.85
CA ALA A 63 20.40 13.72 4.91
C ALA A 63 21.81 13.09 4.88
N GLY A 64 22.24 12.48 6.00
CA GLY A 64 23.50 11.73 6.11
C GLY A 64 23.58 10.50 5.20
N PHE A 65 22.46 9.94 4.73
CA PHE A 65 22.40 8.90 3.70
C PHE A 65 22.45 9.49 2.28
N GLY A 66 22.72 10.77 2.14
CA GLY A 66 22.89 11.45 0.86
C GLY A 66 24.00 10.81 0.02
N GLY A 67 23.82 10.79 -1.31
CA GLY A 67 24.74 10.12 -2.26
C GLY A 67 24.05 9.06 -3.10
N GLY A 68 22.80 8.71 -2.75
CA GLY A 68 21.92 7.92 -3.60
C GLY A 68 21.33 8.72 -4.78
N LYS A 69 20.51 8.05 -5.57
CA LYS A 69 19.77 8.70 -6.67
C LYS A 69 18.78 9.73 -6.12
N PRO A 70 18.44 10.79 -6.88
CA PRO A 70 17.35 11.68 -6.51
C PRO A 70 16.03 10.92 -6.35
N LEU A 71 15.21 11.33 -5.35
CA LEU A 71 13.91 10.75 -5.08
C LEU A 71 12.85 11.33 -6.01
N GLU A 72 11.87 10.52 -6.40
CA GLU A 72 10.64 11.06 -6.95
C GLU A 72 9.82 11.72 -5.82
N VAL A 73 9.51 12.98 -6.00
CA VAL A 73 8.77 13.81 -5.03
C VAL A 73 7.51 14.35 -5.69
N LEU A 74 6.37 14.14 -5.04
CA LEU A 74 5.10 14.75 -5.39
C LEU A 74 5.01 16.11 -4.70
N ILE A 75 4.63 17.15 -5.45
CA ILE A 75 4.45 18.50 -4.93
C ILE A 75 3.05 18.98 -5.32
N GLY A 76 2.24 19.30 -4.33
CA GLY A 76 0.90 19.84 -4.51
C GLY A 76 0.77 21.23 -3.91
N PRO A 77 -0.09 22.12 -4.51
CA PRO A 77 -0.32 23.44 -3.98
C PRO A 77 -1.08 23.39 -2.65
N PRO A 78 -1.09 24.47 -1.85
CA PRO A 78 -1.74 24.50 -0.53
C PRO A 78 -3.23 24.13 -0.57
N GLU A 79 -3.92 24.47 -1.64
CA GLU A 79 -5.36 24.28 -1.82
C GLU A 79 -5.79 22.81 -1.77
N ILE A 80 -4.86 21.87 -2.05
CA ILE A 80 -5.18 20.45 -1.96
C ILE A 80 -5.23 19.92 -0.52
N GLY A 81 -4.82 20.71 0.48
CA GLY A 81 -4.85 20.31 1.90
C GLY A 81 -4.04 19.02 2.19
N GLY A 82 -2.97 18.78 1.44
CA GLY A 82 -2.15 17.56 1.57
C GLY A 82 -2.72 16.33 0.86
N ARG A 83 -3.89 16.42 0.21
CA ARG A 83 -4.53 15.28 -0.47
C ARG A 83 -4.07 15.18 -1.92
N PHE A 84 -3.16 14.29 -2.22
CA PHE A 84 -2.77 13.94 -3.58
C PHE A 84 -3.87 13.11 -4.24
N PHE A 85 -4.49 13.66 -5.30
CA PHE A 85 -5.64 13.05 -5.92
C PHE A 85 -5.80 13.44 -7.40
N TYR A 86 -6.91 13.03 -8.00
CA TYR A 86 -7.32 13.52 -9.32
C TYR A 86 -7.72 14.98 -9.26
N ARG A 87 -7.59 15.67 -10.38
CA ARG A 87 -8.25 16.96 -10.59
C ARG A 87 -9.76 16.75 -10.75
N ASP A 88 -10.55 17.83 -10.58
CA ASP A 88 -12.02 17.76 -10.66
C ASP A 88 -12.51 17.26 -12.03
N ASP A 89 -11.75 17.55 -13.10
CA ASP A 89 -12.04 17.11 -14.46
C ASP A 89 -11.66 15.62 -14.72
N MET A 90 -11.06 14.94 -13.78
CA MET A 90 -10.55 13.56 -13.89
C MET A 90 -9.51 13.34 -15.03
N GLN A 91 -8.99 14.40 -15.65
CA GLN A 91 -8.04 14.33 -16.76
C GLN A 91 -6.57 14.35 -16.33
N GLY A 92 -6.31 14.26 -15.04
CA GLY A 92 -4.97 14.25 -14.47
C GLY A 92 -4.98 14.41 -12.97
N PHE A 93 -3.82 14.70 -12.41
CA PHE A 93 -3.62 14.79 -10.97
C PHE A 93 -3.48 16.25 -10.51
N ASN A 94 -3.79 16.50 -9.25
CA ASN A 94 -3.70 17.81 -8.60
C ASN A 94 -2.29 18.13 -8.08
N PHE A 95 -1.27 17.41 -8.56
CA PHE A 95 0.12 17.55 -8.14
C PHE A 95 1.10 17.41 -9.30
N GLN A 96 2.34 17.81 -9.07
CA GLN A 96 3.46 17.64 -9.99
C GLN A 96 4.45 16.62 -9.44
N ARG A 97 5.26 16.00 -10.33
CA ARG A 97 6.35 15.09 -9.98
C ARG A 97 7.68 15.75 -10.28
N GLN A 98 8.61 15.66 -9.35
CA GLN A 98 9.97 16.17 -9.50
C GLN A 98 10.97 15.14 -8.97
N HIS A 99 12.22 15.20 -9.44
CA HIS A 99 13.31 14.41 -8.88
C HIS A 99 14.21 15.33 -8.04
N VAL A 100 14.27 15.05 -6.74
CA VAL A 100 14.94 15.91 -5.75
C VAL A 100 15.97 15.10 -4.97
N PRO A 101 17.23 15.58 -4.83
CA PRO A 101 18.21 14.96 -3.94
C PRO A 101 17.73 14.95 -2.50
N LEU A 102 17.97 13.85 -1.76
CA LEU A 102 17.49 13.68 -0.38
C LEU A 102 17.88 14.84 0.54
N PRO A 103 19.12 15.38 0.55
CA PRO A 103 19.45 16.52 1.41
C PRO A 103 18.62 17.78 1.10
N ASN A 104 18.28 17.99 -0.17
CA ASN A 104 17.47 19.14 -0.59
C ASN A 104 16.02 18.98 -0.12
N LEU A 105 15.46 17.76 -0.25
CA LEU A 105 14.13 17.43 0.28
C LEU A 105 14.06 17.68 1.79
N MET A 106 15.05 17.18 2.54
CA MET A 106 15.11 17.37 4.00
C MET A 106 15.22 18.86 4.37
N GLY A 107 16.05 19.61 3.66
CA GLY A 107 16.19 21.05 3.87
C GLY A 107 14.89 21.82 3.63
N GLU A 108 14.14 21.47 2.58
CA GLU A 108 12.86 22.14 2.28
C GLU A 108 11.78 21.79 3.31
N LEU A 109 11.64 20.50 3.68
CA LEU A 109 10.69 20.06 4.70
C LEU A 109 10.98 20.72 6.06
N LEU A 110 12.26 20.80 6.46
CA LEU A 110 12.66 21.44 7.70
C LEU A 110 12.38 22.95 7.67
N LYS A 111 12.66 23.62 6.56
CA LYS A 111 12.32 25.04 6.38
C LYS A 111 10.83 25.31 6.53
N LEU A 112 9.97 24.47 5.90
CA LEU A 112 8.51 24.58 6.04
C LEU A 112 8.06 24.33 7.48
N ALA A 113 8.66 23.36 8.17
CA ALA A 113 8.35 23.07 9.56
C ALA A 113 8.71 24.24 10.49
N GLU A 114 9.86 24.89 10.28
CA GLU A 114 10.35 26.00 11.11
C GLU A 114 9.61 27.32 10.86
N GLN A 115 9.16 27.56 9.62
CA GLN A 115 8.46 28.80 9.26
C GLN A 115 7.01 28.86 9.75
N ASP A 116 6.46 27.77 10.31
CA ASP A 116 5.09 27.67 10.79
C ASP A 116 4.04 28.16 9.76
N VAL A 117 4.21 27.77 8.51
CA VAL A 117 3.29 28.14 7.42
C VAL A 117 1.93 27.47 7.66
N GLU A 118 0.87 28.27 7.75
CA GLU A 118 -0.50 27.78 8.04
C GLU A 118 -1.01 26.79 6.98
N ALA A 119 -0.71 27.04 5.70
CA ALA A 119 -1.07 26.19 4.58
C ALA A 119 0.15 25.96 3.66
N PRO A 120 1.06 25.04 4.00
CA PRO A 120 2.23 24.77 3.19
C PRO A 120 1.87 23.99 1.92
N HIS A 121 2.74 24.08 0.92
CA HIS A 121 2.71 23.11 -0.17
C HIS A 121 2.81 21.69 0.38
N ALA A 122 2.04 20.76 -0.18
CA ALA A 122 2.17 19.35 0.12
C ALA A 122 3.41 18.79 -0.60
N ILE A 123 4.31 18.17 0.16
CA ILE A 123 5.55 17.57 -0.34
C ILE A 123 5.62 16.13 0.13
N TYR A 124 5.82 15.19 -0.81
CA TYR A 124 5.82 13.77 -0.49
C TYR A 124 6.74 12.97 -1.40
N ALA A 125 7.83 12.44 -0.85
CA ALA A 125 8.68 11.48 -1.55
C ALA A 125 7.98 10.11 -1.57
N ASN A 126 7.87 9.55 -2.77
CA ASN A 126 7.04 8.39 -3.08
C ASN A 126 7.91 7.12 -3.17
N ALA A 127 7.70 6.17 -2.26
CA ALA A 127 8.24 4.80 -2.29
C ALA A 127 9.76 4.70 -2.61
N ALA A 128 10.58 5.56 -2.02
CA ALA A 128 12.02 5.59 -2.28
C ALA A 128 12.71 4.31 -1.81
N ALA A 129 13.16 3.45 -2.73
CA ALA A 129 13.87 2.22 -2.40
C ALA A 129 15.20 2.56 -1.70
N ALA A 130 15.37 2.09 -0.46
CA ALA A 130 16.52 2.45 0.36
C ALA A 130 17.88 2.10 -0.29
N PRO A 131 18.09 0.95 -0.93
CA PRO A 131 19.37 0.64 -1.57
C PRO A 131 19.77 1.64 -2.67
N GLU A 132 18.80 2.29 -3.31
CA GLU A 132 19.07 3.24 -4.41
C GLU A 132 19.20 4.69 -3.93
N HIS A 133 18.39 5.08 -2.95
CA HIS A 133 18.21 6.47 -2.54
C HIS A 133 18.85 6.79 -1.19
N LEU A 134 18.92 5.80 -0.27
CA LEU A 134 19.47 5.92 1.08
C LEU A 134 20.44 4.74 1.36
N PRO A 135 21.55 4.60 0.64
CA PRO A 135 22.48 3.49 0.84
C PRO A 135 22.97 3.44 2.29
N GLY A 136 22.95 2.24 2.90
CA GLY A 136 23.29 2.03 4.32
C GLY A 136 22.09 2.12 5.29
N TRP A 137 20.89 2.43 4.78
CA TRP A 137 19.68 2.51 5.63
C TRP A 137 19.38 1.19 6.38
N ALA A 138 19.36 0.06 5.65
CA ALA A 138 18.97 -1.23 6.22
C ALA A 138 19.96 -1.71 7.29
N GLU A 139 21.24 -1.42 7.12
CA GLU A 139 22.29 -1.74 8.09
C GLU A 139 22.18 -0.88 9.36
N ALA A 140 21.81 0.39 9.19
CA ALA A 140 21.66 1.33 10.32
C ALA A 140 20.33 1.14 11.08
N ASN A 141 19.31 0.61 10.42
CA ASN A 141 17.95 0.41 10.97
C ASN A 141 17.44 -1.01 10.61
N PRO A 142 18.04 -2.06 11.19
CA PRO A 142 17.73 -3.44 10.84
C PRO A 142 16.34 -3.87 11.32
N LEU A 143 15.65 -4.71 10.51
CA LEU A 143 14.39 -5.33 10.85
C LEU A 143 14.36 -6.75 10.28
N ASP A 144 14.06 -7.75 11.10
CA ASP A 144 14.09 -9.17 10.77
C ASP A 144 12.68 -9.79 10.59
N LEU A 145 11.61 -9.01 10.79
CA LEU A 145 10.23 -9.50 10.61
C LEU A 145 9.90 -9.84 9.16
N PRO A 146 10.15 -8.96 8.16
CA PRO A 146 9.88 -9.28 6.77
C PRO A 146 10.90 -10.30 6.23
N PRO A 147 10.61 -11.00 5.12
CA PRO A 147 11.59 -11.81 4.42
C PRO A 147 12.85 -11.01 4.05
N ALA A 148 14.00 -11.68 4.01
CA ALA A 148 15.30 -11.02 3.80
C ALA A 148 15.46 -10.32 2.44
N ASP A 149 14.64 -10.63 1.46
CA ASP A 149 14.59 -10.01 0.14
C ASP A 149 13.60 -8.83 0.05
N ALA A 150 12.86 -8.55 1.13
CA ALA A 150 11.97 -7.41 1.19
C ALA A 150 12.76 -6.09 1.24
N VAL A 151 12.66 -5.30 0.19
CA VAL A 151 13.38 -4.02 0.07
C VAL A 151 12.65 -2.92 0.84
N PRO A 152 13.30 -2.25 1.82
CA PRO A 152 12.71 -1.12 2.51
C PRO A 152 12.50 0.05 1.55
N ARG A 153 11.31 0.66 1.61
CA ARG A 153 10.92 1.84 0.83
C ARG A 153 10.47 2.96 1.77
N LEU A 154 11.07 4.12 1.61
CA LEU A 154 10.78 5.27 2.46
C LEU A 154 9.73 6.18 1.81
N TRP A 155 8.91 6.74 2.68
CA TRP A 155 7.89 7.73 2.38
C TRP A 155 8.14 8.92 3.30
N ILE A 156 8.54 10.04 2.73
CA ILE A 156 9.03 11.20 3.47
C ILE A 156 8.24 12.43 3.02
N GLY A 157 7.63 13.15 3.94
CA GLY A 157 6.85 14.33 3.59
C GLY A 157 6.38 15.12 4.79
N ASN A 158 5.57 16.14 4.53
CA ASN A 158 4.85 16.87 5.56
C ASN A 158 3.46 16.25 5.83
N ALA A 159 2.53 17.00 6.40
CA ALA A 159 1.16 16.55 6.65
C ALA A 159 0.43 16.29 5.32
N THR A 160 0.31 15.01 4.95
CA THR A 160 -0.26 14.57 3.67
C THR A 160 -1.26 13.45 3.84
N GLN A 161 -2.07 13.23 2.81
CA GLN A 161 -3.03 12.14 2.74
C GLN A 161 -2.78 11.31 1.49
N VAL A 162 -2.76 9.99 1.65
CA VAL A 162 -2.77 9.03 0.56
C VAL A 162 -4.17 8.44 0.44
N ALA A 163 -4.79 8.62 -0.73
CA ALA A 163 -6.14 8.14 -1.00
C ALA A 163 -6.27 6.63 -0.75
N THR A 164 -7.44 6.19 -0.31
CA THR A 164 -7.71 4.78 -0.02
C THR A 164 -7.41 3.91 -1.23
N HIS A 165 -6.50 2.98 -1.08
CA HIS A 165 -6.02 2.02 -2.09
C HIS A 165 -5.67 0.69 -1.42
N PHE A 166 -5.26 -0.30 -2.20
CA PHE A 166 -4.72 -1.55 -1.67
C PHE A 166 -3.35 -1.84 -2.27
N ASP A 167 -2.56 -2.64 -1.58
CA ASP A 167 -1.36 -3.25 -2.13
C ASP A 167 -1.63 -4.71 -2.52
N ALA A 168 -1.06 -5.15 -3.64
CA ALA A 168 -1.17 -6.54 -4.08
C ALA A 168 -0.28 -7.51 -3.25
N SER A 169 0.63 -6.96 -2.46
CA SER A 169 1.57 -7.67 -1.59
C SER A 169 1.25 -7.41 -0.12
N PRO A 170 1.57 -8.32 0.81
CA PRO A 170 1.62 -8.01 2.22
C PRO A 170 2.56 -6.82 2.47
N ASN A 171 2.22 -6.01 3.44
CA ASN A 171 2.90 -4.77 3.74
C ASN A 171 3.16 -4.67 5.26
N LEU A 172 4.40 -4.40 5.63
CA LEU A 172 4.75 -4.00 6.99
C LEU A 172 5.15 -2.53 6.96
N ALA A 173 4.26 -1.67 7.46
CA ALA A 173 4.40 -0.23 7.49
C ALA A 173 4.96 0.23 8.84
N VAL A 174 6.17 0.77 8.86
CA VAL A 174 6.93 1.17 10.05
C VAL A 174 6.94 2.68 10.19
N CYS A 175 6.39 3.22 11.27
CA CYS A 175 6.41 4.64 11.57
C CYS A 175 7.76 5.04 12.18
N VAL A 176 8.51 5.90 11.51
CA VAL A 176 9.84 6.37 11.96
C VAL A 176 9.74 7.76 12.58
N ALA A 177 9.00 8.68 11.96
CA ALA A 177 8.82 10.04 12.46
C ALA A 177 7.42 10.56 12.14
N GLY A 178 6.91 11.41 13.02
CA GLY A 178 5.55 11.93 12.95
C GLY A 178 4.49 10.88 13.29
N ARG A 179 3.24 11.32 13.46
CA ARG A 179 2.08 10.45 13.74
C ARG A 179 1.33 10.16 12.46
N ARG A 180 0.83 8.93 12.35
CA ARG A 180 0.03 8.50 11.20
C ARG A 180 -1.21 7.76 11.63
N ARG A 181 -2.29 7.98 10.88
CA ARG A 181 -3.51 7.18 10.98
C ARG A 181 -3.66 6.36 9.70
N PHE A 182 -3.92 5.08 9.88
CA PHE A 182 -4.39 4.20 8.84
C PHE A 182 -5.87 3.91 9.09
N THR A 183 -6.71 4.17 8.10
CA THR A 183 -8.10 3.70 8.08
C THR A 183 -8.16 2.56 7.07
N LEU A 184 -8.43 1.36 7.59
CA LEU A 184 -8.37 0.12 6.80
C LEU A 184 -9.78 -0.43 6.57
N PHE A 185 -9.97 -0.98 5.37
CA PHE A 185 -11.25 -1.61 5.02
C PHE A 185 -10.99 -3.04 4.53
N PRO A 186 -11.83 -4.01 4.96
CA PRO A 186 -11.73 -5.39 4.46
C PRO A 186 -11.90 -5.45 2.95
N PRO A 187 -11.25 -6.40 2.26
CA PRO A 187 -11.35 -6.57 0.80
C PRO A 187 -12.77 -6.67 0.27
N GLU A 188 -13.70 -7.24 1.05
CA GLU A 188 -15.12 -7.43 0.72
C GLU A 188 -15.86 -6.10 0.54
N GLN A 189 -15.31 -5.00 1.07
CA GLN A 189 -15.91 -3.68 0.95
C GLN A 189 -15.68 -3.02 -0.42
N VAL A 190 -15.03 -3.69 -1.37
CA VAL A 190 -14.68 -3.16 -2.70
C VAL A 190 -15.87 -2.47 -3.41
N ALA A 191 -17.08 -3.04 -3.32
CA ALA A 191 -18.29 -2.47 -3.93
C ALA A 191 -18.76 -1.17 -3.25
N ASN A 192 -18.38 -0.96 -1.99
CA ASN A 192 -18.78 0.17 -1.15
C ASN A 192 -17.75 1.31 -1.16
N LEU A 193 -16.56 1.06 -1.71
CA LEU A 193 -15.45 2.02 -1.76
C LEU A 193 -15.46 2.94 -2.98
N TYR A 194 -16.38 2.74 -3.95
CA TYR A 194 -16.51 3.58 -5.14
C TYR A 194 -15.17 3.78 -5.87
N LEU A 195 -14.75 2.74 -6.58
CA LEU A 195 -13.46 2.72 -7.28
C LEU A 195 -13.35 3.82 -8.33
N GLY A 196 -12.21 4.45 -8.37
CA GLY A 196 -11.78 5.31 -9.47
C GLY A 196 -11.34 4.50 -10.70
N PRO A 197 -10.76 5.16 -11.71
CA PRO A 197 -10.27 4.52 -12.91
C PRO A 197 -9.26 3.41 -12.61
N LEU A 198 -9.33 2.30 -13.37
CA LEU A 198 -8.37 1.20 -13.25
C LEU A 198 -7.12 1.41 -14.11
N ASP A 199 -7.21 2.24 -15.13
CA ASP A 199 -6.19 2.51 -16.15
C ASP A 199 -5.52 3.87 -16.05
N ASN A 200 -6.00 4.72 -15.13
CA ASN A 200 -5.40 6.01 -14.79
C ASN A 200 -5.34 6.15 -13.26
N THR A 201 -4.30 5.61 -12.66
CA THR A 201 -4.14 5.49 -11.21
C THR A 201 -3.05 6.40 -10.67
N LEU A 202 -3.15 6.75 -9.38
CA LEU A 202 -2.17 7.59 -8.70
C LEU A 202 -0.79 6.91 -8.58
N ALA A 203 -0.79 5.60 -8.27
CA ALA A 203 0.42 4.84 -7.95
C ALA A 203 0.34 3.32 -8.28
N GLY A 204 -0.48 2.91 -9.25
CA GLY A 204 -0.62 1.52 -9.69
C GLY A 204 -2.01 0.94 -9.39
N PRO A 205 -2.37 0.58 -8.16
CA PRO A 205 -3.71 0.11 -7.84
C PRO A 205 -4.77 1.21 -7.97
N PRO A 206 -6.05 0.85 -8.22
CA PRO A 206 -7.14 1.83 -8.21
C PRO A 206 -7.35 2.41 -6.81
N ASN A 207 -7.81 3.67 -6.77
CA ASN A 207 -8.13 4.34 -5.54
C ASN A 207 -9.64 4.44 -5.33
N SER A 208 -10.08 4.53 -4.07
CA SER A 208 -11.44 4.97 -3.76
C SER A 208 -11.62 6.45 -4.12
N MET A 209 -12.78 6.78 -4.66
CA MET A 209 -13.15 8.18 -4.92
C MET A 209 -13.55 8.93 -3.64
N VAL A 210 -13.75 8.24 -2.53
CA VAL A 210 -14.23 8.80 -1.28
C VAL A 210 -13.08 9.09 -0.32
N ASP A 211 -13.11 10.27 0.29
CA ASP A 211 -12.24 10.62 1.40
C ASP A 211 -12.87 10.11 2.71
N PRO A 212 -12.27 9.16 3.43
CA PRO A 212 -12.85 8.65 4.67
C PRO A 212 -12.85 9.68 5.82
N ASP A 213 -12.01 10.71 5.76
CA ASP A 213 -11.96 11.77 6.77
C ASP A 213 -13.08 12.82 6.56
N ALA A 214 -13.62 12.93 5.33
CA ALA A 214 -14.70 13.85 4.98
C ALA A 214 -15.61 13.23 3.90
N PRO A 215 -16.33 12.12 4.21
CA PRO A 215 -17.09 11.39 3.22
C PRO A 215 -18.35 12.13 2.78
N ASP A 216 -18.53 12.33 1.48
CA ASP A 216 -19.77 12.79 0.87
C ASP A 216 -20.75 11.62 0.74
N LEU A 217 -21.55 11.40 1.77
CA LEU A 217 -22.51 10.27 1.82
C LEU A 217 -23.76 10.52 0.95
N GLU A 218 -24.05 11.75 0.52
CA GLU A 218 -25.11 12.00 -0.45
C GLU A 218 -24.69 11.48 -1.83
N ARG A 219 -23.46 11.77 -2.24
CA ARG A 219 -22.89 11.30 -3.51
C ARG A 219 -22.50 9.82 -3.47
N TYR A 220 -22.04 9.32 -2.32
CA TYR A 220 -21.50 7.98 -2.13
C TYR A 220 -22.20 7.20 -1.00
N PRO A 221 -23.52 6.95 -1.07
CA PRO A 221 -24.29 6.43 0.06
C PRO A 221 -23.83 5.06 0.58
N ARG A 222 -23.35 4.16 -0.28
CA ARG A 222 -22.84 2.85 0.16
C ARG A 222 -21.55 2.95 0.98
N PHE A 223 -20.85 4.09 0.95
CA PHE A 223 -19.64 4.26 1.74
C PHE A 223 -19.91 4.23 3.26
N SER A 224 -21.15 4.49 3.70
CA SER A 224 -21.58 4.29 5.09
C SER A 224 -21.38 2.85 5.55
N GLU A 225 -21.63 1.87 4.68
CA GLU A 225 -21.38 0.45 4.95
C GLU A 225 -19.90 0.14 5.07
N ALA A 226 -19.06 0.70 4.17
CA ALA A 226 -17.61 0.57 4.29
C ALA A 226 -17.10 1.14 5.63
N LEU A 227 -17.59 2.31 6.05
CA LEU A 227 -17.22 2.93 7.34
C LEU A 227 -17.62 2.06 8.54
N ALA A 228 -18.75 1.36 8.49
CA ALA A 228 -19.17 0.45 9.56
C ALA A 228 -18.21 -0.73 9.77
N HIS A 229 -17.49 -1.13 8.72
CA HIS A 229 -16.49 -2.19 8.75
C HIS A 229 -15.03 -1.68 8.81
N ALA A 230 -14.83 -0.37 8.80
CA ALA A 230 -13.50 0.22 8.86
C ALA A 230 -12.81 -0.09 10.20
N GLN A 231 -11.49 -0.30 10.13
CA GLN A 231 -10.62 -0.42 11.29
C GLN A 231 -9.60 0.72 11.28
N VAL A 232 -9.22 1.20 12.45
CA VAL A 232 -8.29 2.32 12.59
C VAL A 232 -7.05 1.90 13.38
N ALA A 233 -5.87 2.24 12.84
CA ALA A 233 -4.60 2.16 13.52
C ALA A 233 -3.95 3.56 13.56
N GLU A 234 -3.61 4.02 14.76
CA GLU A 234 -2.82 5.24 14.97
C GLU A 234 -1.41 4.85 15.36
N LEU A 235 -0.43 5.23 14.56
CA LEU A 235 0.97 4.89 14.74
C LEU A 235 1.76 6.08 15.25
N GLU A 236 2.62 5.81 16.22
CA GLU A 236 3.65 6.72 16.72
C GLU A 236 5.05 6.23 16.29
N PRO A 237 6.09 7.09 16.38
CA PRO A 237 7.45 6.67 16.05
C PRO A 237 7.92 5.44 16.85
N GLY A 238 8.26 4.39 16.14
CA GLY A 238 8.65 3.08 16.68
C GLY A 238 7.62 1.97 16.48
N ASP A 239 6.37 2.30 16.10
CA ASP A 239 5.32 1.33 15.82
C ASP A 239 5.43 0.76 14.41
N ALA A 240 4.91 -0.46 14.21
CA ALA A 240 4.75 -1.08 12.91
C ALA A 240 3.33 -1.62 12.72
N LEU A 241 2.78 -1.50 11.51
CA LEU A 241 1.47 -2.02 11.15
C LEU A 241 1.64 -3.08 10.06
N PHE A 242 1.20 -4.30 10.35
CA PHE A 242 1.03 -5.33 9.32
C PHE A 242 -0.31 -5.11 8.60
N ILE A 243 -0.26 -5.05 7.28
CA ILE A 243 -1.42 -4.94 6.40
C ILE A 243 -1.36 -6.11 5.41
N PRO A 244 -2.30 -7.06 5.47
CA PRO A 244 -2.35 -8.14 4.50
C PRO A 244 -2.58 -7.63 3.07
N SER A 245 -2.18 -8.40 2.07
CA SER A 245 -2.47 -8.07 0.67
C SER A 245 -3.97 -7.83 0.45
N ILE A 246 -4.28 -6.91 -0.47
CA ILE A 246 -5.63 -6.49 -0.85
C ILE A 246 -6.49 -5.84 0.25
N TRP A 247 -5.98 -5.64 1.45
CA TRP A 247 -6.64 -4.77 2.41
C TRP A 247 -6.56 -3.31 1.96
N TRP A 248 -7.72 -2.67 1.84
CA TRP A 248 -7.80 -1.25 1.50
C TRP A 248 -7.33 -0.40 2.67
N HIS A 249 -6.55 0.63 2.38
CA HIS A 249 -6.07 1.53 3.42
C HIS A 249 -5.94 2.97 2.92
N HIS A 250 -6.44 3.88 3.73
CA HIS A 250 -6.20 5.32 3.66
C HIS A 250 -5.11 5.66 4.66
N VAL A 251 -4.19 6.55 4.31
CA VAL A 251 -3.11 6.97 5.21
C VAL A 251 -3.12 8.48 5.37
N ARG A 252 -3.15 8.95 6.61
CA ARG A 252 -3.02 10.36 6.96
C ARG A 252 -1.82 10.58 7.84
N ALA A 253 -0.94 11.50 7.45
CA ALA A 253 0.18 12.03 8.22
C ALA A 253 -0.23 13.36 8.86
N PHE A 254 0.11 13.57 10.14
CA PHE A 254 -0.38 14.73 10.90
C PHE A 254 0.69 15.78 11.17
N ASP A 255 1.94 15.37 11.33
CA ASP A 255 3.00 16.26 11.78
C ASP A 255 3.72 16.94 10.59
N ARG A 256 4.52 17.95 10.88
CA ARG A 256 5.21 18.76 9.86
C ARG A 256 6.31 18.02 9.12
N LEU A 257 6.89 17.01 9.76
CA LEU A 257 7.83 16.07 9.17
C LEU A 257 7.40 14.63 9.51
N ASN A 258 7.17 13.84 8.49
CA ASN A 258 6.74 12.46 8.62
C ASN A 258 7.63 11.53 7.82
N VAL A 259 7.99 10.40 8.41
CA VAL A 259 8.78 9.33 7.77
C VAL A 259 8.13 7.99 8.06
N LEU A 260 7.84 7.25 7.00
CA LEU A 260 7.36 5.86 7.06
C LEU A 260 8.29 4.98 6.24
N VAL A 261 8.45 3.73 6.65
CA VAL A 261 9.18 2.72 5.88
C VAL A 261 8.27 1.53 5.66
N ASN A 262 8.07 1.15 4.40
CA ASN A 262 7.33 -0.03 4.03
C ASN A 262 8.24 -1.14 3.59
N TYR A 263 7.86 -2.36 3.96
CA TYR A 263 8.43 -3.60 3.46
C TYR A 263 7.31 -4.37 2.76
N TRP A 264 7.49 -4.63 1.46
CA TRP A 264 6.61 -5.49 0.68
C TRP A 264 7.33 -6.74 0.27
N TRP A 265 6.63 -7.85 0.28
CA TRP A 265 7.16 -9.12 -0.21
C TRP A 265 6.11 -9.85 -1.05
N ALA A 266 6.55 -10.71 -1.96
CA ALA A 266 5.66 -11.53 -2.77
C ALA A 266 5.44 -12.89 -2.09
N TYR A 267 4.22 -13.39 -2.16
CA TYR A 267 4.01 -14.82 -2.08
C TYR A 267 4.59 -15.45 -3.37
N ASP A 268 4.95 -16.74 -3.34
CA ASP A 268 5.64 -17.50 -4.41
C ASP A 268 5.00 -17.45 -5.83
N SER A 269 4.10 -16.54 -6.09
CA SER A 269 3.40 -16.36 -7.35
C SER A 269 4.15 -15.37 -8.26
N SER A 270 4.66 -15.85 -9.36
CA SER A 270 5.27 -15.02 -10.42
C SER A 270 4.26 -14.24 -11.28
N ALA A 271 2.96 -14.33 -10.97
CA ALA A 271 1.87 -13.62 -11.67
C ALA A 271 1.13 -12.69 -10.72
N THR A 272 0.66 -11.54 -11.24
CA THR A 272 -0.15 -10.62 -10.47
C THR A 272 -1.64 -10.93 -10.66
N PRO A 273 -2.41 -11.24 -9.58
CA PRO A 273 -3.84 -11.52 -9.68
C PRO A 273 -4.64 -10.38 -10.36
N PHE A 274 -4.17 -9.14 -10.23
CA PHE A 274 -4.79 -7.99 -10.88
C PHE A 274 -4.83 -8.09 -12.42
N LEU A 275 -3.79 -8.67 -13.05
CA LEU A 275 -3.80 -8.90 -14.50
C LEU A 275 -4.86 -9.93 -14.91
N ALA A 276 -5.12 -10.95 -14.09
CA ALA A 276 -6.20 -11.91 -14.34
C ALA A 276 -7.57 -11.20 -14.28
N LEU A 277 -7.79 -10.29 -13.33
CA LEU A 277 -8.98 -9.46 -13.24
C LEU A 277 -9.15 -8.58 -14.50
N VAL A 278 -8.09 -7.88 -14.94
CA VAL A 278 -8.13 -7.03 -16.16
C VAL A 278 -8.46 -7.86 -17.39
N HIS A 279 -7.87 -9.06 -17.53
CA HIS A 279 -8.20 -9.97 -18.63
C HIS A 279 -9.67 -10.44 -18.55
N ALA A 280 -10.18 -10.74 -17.36
CA ALA A 280 -11.59 -11.12 -17.17
C ALA A 280 -12.56 -9.97 -17.49
N LEU A 281 -12.19 -8.72 -17.22
CA LEU A 281 -12.97 -7.55 -17.66
C LEU A 281 -13.09 -7.50 -19.19
N MET A 282 -12.01 -7.80 -19.90
CA MET A 282 -12.01 -7.83 -21.37
C MET A 282 -12.79 -9.03 -21.95
N SER A 283 -12.67 -10.20 -21.33
CA SER A 283 -13.11 -11.46 -21.96
C SER A 283 -14.43 -12.01 -21.41
N VAL A 284 -14.84 -11.65 -20.20
CA VAL A 284 -15.98 -12.27 -19.50
C VAL A 284 -17.06 -11.26 -19.14
N ARG A 285 -16.70 -10.04 -18.72
CA ARG A 285 -17.64 -9.06 -18.16
C ARG A 285 -18.85 -8.77 -19.05
N ASP A 286 -18.62 -8.67 -20.35
CA ASP A 286 -19.62 -8.21 -21.32
C ASP A 286 -20.35 -9.37 -22.05
N LEU A 287 -20.12 -10.62 -21.65
CA LEU A 287 -20.84 -11.79 -22.15
C LEU A 287 -22.32 -11.78 -21.71
N PRO A 288 -23.22 -12.49 -22.45
CA PRO A 288 -24.58 -12.73 -22.01
C PRO A 288 -24.66 -13.38 -20.61
N PRO A 289 -25.74 -13.12 -19.82
CA PRO A 289 -25.84 -13.63 -18.44
C PRO A 289 -25.64 -15.13 -18.31
N GLU A 290 -26.18 -15.93 -19.23
CA GLU A 290 -26.07 -17.41 -19.18
C GLU A 290 -24.63 -17.87 -19.41
N GLN A 291 -23.89 -17.19 -20.29
CA GLN A 291 -22.47 -17.48 -20.52
C GLN A 291 -21.63 -17.07 -19.31
N LYS A 292 -21.92 -15.93 -18.69
CA LYS A 292 -21.25 -15.53 -17.43
C LYS A 292 -21.45 -16.54 -16.32
N LEU A 293 -22.67 -17.09 -16.17
CA LEU A 293 -22.94 -18.17 -15.19
C LEU A 293 -22.12 -19.43 -15.50
N ALA A 294 -22.02 -19.81 -16.78
CA ALA A 294 -21.21 -20.96 -17.16
C ALA A 294 -19.71 -20.72 -16.87
N TRP A 295 -19.19 -19.54 -17.21
CA TRP A 295 -17.80 -19.19 -16.88
C TRP A 295 -17.55 -19.11 -15.37
N ARG A 296 -18.51 -18.61 -14.59
CA ARG A 296 -18.40 -18.62 -13.12
C ARG A 296 -18.19 -20.04 -12.59
N ALA A 297 -18.93 -21.03 -13.11
CA ALA A 297 -18.75 -22.44 -12.70
C ALA A 297 -17.33 -22.94 -13.01
N TRP A 298 -16.70 -22.51 -14.12
CA TRP A 298 -15.31 -22.85 -14.43
C TRP A 298 -14.33 -22.18 -13.46
N PHE A 299 -14.52 -20.90 -13.13
CA PHE A 299 -13.68 -20.19 -12.16
C PHE A 299 -13.83 -20.80 -10.75
N ASP A 300 -15.04 -21.12 -10.33
CA ASP A 300 -15.28 -21.76 -9.03
C ASP A 300 -14.60 -23.15 -8.97
N HIS A 301 -14.65 -23.94 -10.05
CA HIS A 301 -14.03 -25.27 -10.09
C HIS A 301 -12.49 -25.22 -10.14
N LEU A 302 -11.89 -24.29 -10.90
CA LEU A 302 -10.46 -24.32 -11.18
C LEU A 302 -9.64 -23.28 -10.40
N VAL A 303 -10.29 -22.28 -9.76
CA VAL A 303 -9.60 -21.12 -9.17
C VAL A 303 -10.08 -20.82 -7.75
N PHE A 304 -11.38 -20.71 -7.50
CA PHE A 304 -11.90 -20.17 -6.25
C PHE A 304 -12.50 -21.23 -5.30
N GLY A 305 -12.88 -22.41 -5.78
CA GLY A 305 -13.46 -23.46 -4.95
C GLY A 305 -12.44 -24.08 -4.00
N ASP A 306 -12.93 -24.60 -2.88
CA ASP A 306 -12.08 -25.22 -1.83
C ASP A 306 -11.27 -26.41 -2.33
N GLU A 307 -11.71 -27.08 -3.40
CA GLU A 307 -11.06 -28.23 -4.03
C GLU A 307 -10.41 -27.88 -5.39
N ALA A 308 -10.18 -26.59 -5.68
CA ALA A 308 -9.61 -26.19 -6.98
C ALA A 308 -8.21 -26.78 -7.25
N ASP A 309 -7.43 -27.01 -6.23
CA ASP A 309 -6.11 -27.67 -6.30
C ASP A 309 -6.23 -29.18 -6.62
N GLN A 310 -7.40 -29.79 -6.41
CA GLN A 310 -7.72 -31.21 -6.67
C GLN A 310 -8.43 -31.41 -8.02
N ALA A 311 -8.76 -30.34 -8.75
CA ALA A 311 -9.57 -30.41 -9.97
C ALA A 311 -9.01 -31.39 -11.03
N ALA A 312 -7.69 -31.60 -11.06
CA ALA A 312 -7.01 -32.55 -11.95
C ALA A 312 -6.58 -33.87 -11.29
N ALA A 313 -7.00 -34.18 -10.06
CA ALA A 313 -6.55 -35.35 -9.32
C ALA A 313 -6.91 -36.70 -9.99
N HIS A 314 -7.94 -36.72 -10.84
CA HIS A 314 -8.35 -37.89 -11.63
C HIS A 314 -7.41 -38.19 -12.81
N LEU A 315 -6.49 -37.28 -13.15
CA LEU A 315 -5.50 -37.45 -14.20
C LEU A 315 -4.16 -37.95 -13.63
N PRO A 316 -3.41 -38.80 -14.35
CA PRO A 316 -2.04 -39.11 -13.95
C PRO A 316 -1.17 -37.86 -13.97
N ALA A 317 -0.16 -37.78 -13.08
CA ALA A 317 0.64 -36.56 -12.87
C ALA A 317 1.19 -35.94 -14.16
N HIS A 318 1.67 -36.75 -15.12
CA HIS A 318 2.19 -36.25 -16.39
C HIS A 318 1.14 -35.62 -17.32
N ALA A 319 -0.15 -35.84 -17.07
CA ALA A 319 -1.27 -35.36 -17.88
C ALA A 319 -2.02 -34.17 -17.22
N GLN A 320 -1.70 -33.81 -15.99
CA GLN A 320 -2.36 -32.69 -15.27
C GLN A 320 -2.04 -31.34 -15.91
N GLY A 321 -0.88 -31.18 -16.53
CA GLY A 321 -0.54 -29.96 -17.29
C GLY A 321 -0.64 -28.68 -16.44
N VAL A 322 -1.36 -27.68 -16.95
CA VAL A 322 -1.54 -26.39 -16.26
C VAL A 322 -2.51 -26.46 -15.07
N MET A 323 -3.25 -27.53 -14.91
CA MET A 323 -4.12 -27.76 -13.74
C MET A 323 -3.39 -28.48 -12.60
N GLY A 324 -2.15 -28.95 -12.81
CA GLY A 324 -1.35 -29.63 -11.80
C GLY A 324 -0.86 -28.69 -10.68
N PRO A 325 -0.11 -29.21 -9.70
CA PRO A 325 0.36 -28.44 -8.55
C PRO A 325 1.26 -27.26 -8.97
N PRO A 326 1.36 -26.22 -8.14
CA PRO A 326 2.21 -25.06 -8.42
C PRO A 326 3.66 -25.47 -8.71
N SER A 327 4.20 -24.95 -9.82
CA SER A 327 5.60 -25.14 -10.18
C SER A 327 6.07 -24.03 -11.13
N ARG A 328 7.37 -23.79 -11.19
CA ARG A 328 7.96 -22.83 -12.13
C ARG A 328 7.63 -23.20 -13.58
N GLU A 329 7.71 -24.48 -13.93
CA GLU A 329 7.39 -24.96 -15.29
C GLU A 329 5.95 -24.70 -15.67
N ARG A 330 4.99 -24.97 -14.76
CA ARG A 330 3.57 -24.67 -14.94
C ARG A 330 3.37 -23.17 -15.21
N THR A 331 3.97 -22.32 -14.39
CA THR A 331 3.86 -20.88 -14.53
C THR A 331 4.41 -20.37 -15.85
N GLU A 332 5.56 -20.88 -16.29
CA GLU A 332 6.17 -20.51 -17.58
C GLU A 332 5.32 -20.98 -18.77
N LYS A 333 4.73 -22.17 -18.71
CA LYS A 333 3.77 -22.66 -19.72
C LYS A 333 2.56 -21.75 -19.84
N ILE A 334 1.92 -21.38 -18.73
CA ILE A 334 0.76 -20.47 -18.73
C ILE A 334 1.16 -19.12 -19.29
N ARG A 335 2.27 -18.55 -18.85
CA ARG A 335 2.77 -17.25 -19.32
C ARG A 335 3.03 -17.27 -20.84
N HIS A 336 3.69 -18.29 -21.32
CA HIS A 336 3.97 -18.44 -22.74
C HIS A 336 2.67 -18.52 -23.56
N TYR A 337 1.71 -19.33 -23.14
CA TYR A 337 0.41 -19.44 -23.80
C TYR A 337 -0.32 -18.10 -23.86
N LEU A 338 -0.38 -17.35 -22.75
CA LEU A 338 -1.02 -16.04 -22.69
C LEU A 338 -0.34 -15.03 -23.62
N LEU A 339 0.99 -14.98 -23.63
CA LEU A 339 1.75 -14.08 -24.50
C LEU A 339 1.51 -14.38 -25.97
N MET A 340 1.51 -15.64 -26.39
CA MET A 340 1.26 -16.05 -27.76
C MET A 340 -0.15 -15.70 -28.19
N THR A 341 -1.14 -16.03 -27.35
CA THR A 341 -2.55 -15.80 -27.67
C THR A 341 -2.89 -14.30 -27.76
N LEU A 342 -2.46 -13.50 -26.79
CA LEU A 342 -2.72 -12.07 -26.76
C LEU A 342 -1.97 -11.28 -27.85
N SER A 343 -0.83 -11.78 -28.31
CA SER A 343 -0.07 -11.16 -29.42
C SER A 343 -0.60 -11.52 -30.80
N GLY A 344 -1.67 -12.31 -30.92
CA GLY A 344 -2.20 -12.80 -32.20
C GLY A 344 -1.26 -13.76 -32.93
N ARG A 345 -0.34 -14.42 -32.22
CA ARG A 345 0.65 -15.38 -32.75
C ARG A 345 0.31 -16.83 -32.35
N GLY A 346 -0.93 -17.06 -31.90
CA GLY A 346 -1.43 -18.38 -31.52
C GLY A 346 -2.18 -19.07 -32.65
#